data_fc21cac9d38142ad963d4d53be5e5e1d
#
_entry.id   fc21cac9d38142ad963d4d53be5e5e1d
#
_cell.length_a   1.000
_cell.length_b   1.000
_cell.length_c   1.000
_cell.angle_alpha   90.00
_cell.angle_beta   90.00
_cell.angle_gamma   90.00
#
_symmetry.space_group_name_H-M   'P 1'
#
loop_
_entity.id
_entity.type
_entity.pdbx_description
1 polymer ?
#
loop_
_entity_poly.entity_id
_entity_poly.type
_entity_poly.pdbx_seq_one_letter_code
_entity_poly.pdbx_strand_id
1 'polypeptide(L)'
;MRTLLLIFFCIQLMAGRVYGEENDLRVQVADPYIELHTGPGRGYPIFYVVERHAWIELQQRQTDWFKVRTDRGRVGWVNADQLTRTLQPNGDPTQVPQPSQADYRSRRWELAAMAGDFDGINVINLTAGYALTENLSAEVAWSETLGAYASSQLIGGSLVHQPFPDWTVSPFFTLGAGTVRMSPAATLVQPHDREEKYVDVGIGVKYYLAQRFLLRAEYKSYVLLTNRNKNEEPKEWKLGFAFFF
;
A
#
# COMPACT_ATOMS: atom_id res chain seq x y z
N MET A 1 25.44 -5.63 5.10
CA MET A 1 25.36 -4.19 5.44
C MET A 1 25.40 -3.25 4.23
N ARG A 2 26.22 -3.45 3.22
CA ARG A 2 26.28 -2.57 2.03
C ARG A 2 25.02 -2.59 1.15
N THR A 3 24.37 -3.72 1.01
CA THR A 3 23.10 -3.88 0.25
C THR A 3 21.90 -3.22 0.92
N LEU A 4 21.81 -3.26 2.26
CA LEU A 4 20.72 -2.59 3.02
C LEU A 4 20.79 -1.06 2.89
N LEU A 5 22.02 -0.51 2.85
CA LEU A 5 22.26 0.93 2.67
C LEU A 5 21.87 1.42 1.28
N LEU A 6 22.04 0.60 0.25
CA LEU A 6 21.64 0.92 -1.13
C LEU A 6 20.09 0.93 -1.28
N ILE A 7 19.40 0.00 -0.64
CA ILE A 7 17.93 -0.05 -0.65
C ILE A 7 17.36 1.17 0.08
N PHE A 8 17.93 1.55 1.23
CA PHE A 8 17.53 2.74 1.97
C PHE A 8 17.76 4.04 1.20
N PHE A 9 18.85 4.12 0.44
CA PHE A 9 19.18 5.27 -0.42
C PHE A 9 18.27 5.36 -1.64
N CYS A 10 17.86 4.23 -2.25
CA CYS A 10 16.89 4.20 -3.34
C CYS A 10 15.48 4.62 -2.87
N ILE A 11 15.07 4.26 -1.65
CA ILE A 11 13.79 4.68 -1.08
C ILE A 11 13.76 6.20 -0.83
N GLN A 12 14.89 6.79 -0.43
CA GLN A 12 14.98 8.25 -0.26
C GLN A 12 14.98 9.02 -1.59
N LEU A 13 15.48 8.42 -2.68
CA LEU A 13 15.42 9.05 -4.01
C LEU A 13 14.03 9.00 -4.65
N MET A 14 13.18 8.04 -4.25
CA MET A 14 11.78 7.97 -4.67
C MET A 14 10.84 8.88 -3.84
N ALA A 15 11.32 9.44 -2.74
CA ALA A 15 10.67 10.57 -2.06
C ALA A 15 10.83 11.88 -2.85
N GLY A 16 10.84 11.77 -4.19
CA GLY A 16 10.68 12.89 -5.10
C GLY A 16 9.43 13.64 -4.72
N ARG A 17 9.57 14.92 -4.47
CA ARG A 17 8.52 15.87 -4.18
C ARG A 17 7.36 15.62 -5.13
N VAL A 18 6.29 15.02 -4.63
CA VAL A 18 4.97 15.15 -5.23
C VAL A 18 4.65 16.64 -5.04
N TYR A 19 5.02 17.44 -6.02
CA TYR A 19 4.39 18.75 -6.21
C TYR A 19 2.94 18.41 -6.56
N GLY A 20 2.08 18.37 -5.54
CA GLY A 20 0.66 18.51 -5.79
C GLY A 20 0.49 19.84 -6.51
N GLU A 21 -0.18 19.83 -7.66
CA GLU A 21 -0.73 21.05 -8.24
C GLU A 21 -1.43 21.77 -7.10
N GLU A 22 -0.98 22.98 -6.83
CA GLU A 22 -1.59 23.95 -5.95
C GLU A 22 -2.89 24.37 -6.66
N ASN A 23 -3.89 23.49 -6.65
CA ASN A 23 -5.25 23.86 -6.96
C ASN A 23 -5.71 24.71 -5.78
N ASP A 24 -5.56 26.00 -5.90
CA ASP A 24 -6.16 27.01 -5.04
C ASP A 24 -7.70 26.96 -5.18
N LEU A 25 -8.27 25.83 -4.75
CA LEU A 25 -9.72 25.66 -4.78
C LEU A 25 -10.31 26.50 -3.64
N ARG A 26 -10.92 27.62 -3.99
CA ARG A 26 -11.66 28.44 -3.04
C ARG A 26 -13.10 27.94 -2.95
N VAL A 27 -13.57 27.75 -1.73
CA VAL A 27 -14.95 27.30 -1.46
C VAL A 27 -15.59 28.20 -0.41
N GLN A 28 -16.92 28.32 -0.47
CA GLN A 28 -17.69 29.12 0.47
C GLN A 28 -18.40 28.24 1.49
N VAL A 29 -18.35 28.62 2.75
CA VAL A 29 -19.02 27.90 3.84
C VAL A 29 -20.54 28.04 3.69
N ALA A 30 -21.26 26.95 3.48
CA ALA A 30 -22.74 26.93 3.37
C ALA A 30 -23.42 26.64 4.72
N ASP A 31 -22.79 25.81 5.56
CA ASP A 31 -23.24 25.52 6.91
C ASP A 31 -23.18 26.78 7.81
N PRO A 32 -23.85 26.77 8.96
CA PRO A 32 -23.75 27.88 9.92
C PRO A 32 -22.31 28.22 10.30
N TYR A 33 -21.47 27.21 10.41
CA TYR A 33 -20.02 27.34 10.65
C TYR A 33 -19.29 26.05 10.30
N ILE A 34 -17.96 26.15 10.15
CA ILE A 34 -17.03 25.04 10.13
C ILE A 34 -15.94 25.26 11.18
N GLU A 35 -15.40 24.17 11.72
CA GLU A 35 -14.42 24.17 12.81
C GLU A 35 -13.01 23.98 12.27
N LEU A 36 -12.08 24.87 12.66
CA LEU A 36 -10.66 24.75 12.37
C LEU A 36 -9.93 24.12 13.55
N HIS A 37 -9.27 23.00 13.28
CA HIS A 37 -8.40 22.30 14.21
C HIS A 37 -6.95 22.72 14.04
N THR A 38 -6.15 22.59 15.11
CA THR A 38 -4.70 22.89 15.07
C THR A 38 -3.89 21.86 14.29
N GLY A 39 -4.46 20.65 14.02
CA GLY A 39 -3.81 19.58 13.29
C GLY A 39 -4.81 18.64 12.60
N PRO A 40 -4.32 17.71 11.76
CA PRO A 40 -5.14 16.82 10.95
C PRO A 40 -5.65 15.61 11.74
N GLY A 41 -6.62 15.81 12.62
CA GLY A 41 -7.22 14.72 13.40
C GLY A 41 -8.22 15.23 14.44
N ARG A 42 -9.17 14.37 14.82
CA ARG A 42 -10.23 14.67 15.81
C ARG A 42 -9.67 14.95 17.23
N GLY A 43 -8.46 14.48 17.53
CA GLY A 43 -7.81 14.72 18.82
C GLY A 43 -7.15 16.09 18.95
N TYR A 44 -7.02 16.85 17.85
CA TYR A 44 -6.47 18.19 17.89
C TYR A 44 -7.55 19.21 18.29
N PRO A 45 -7.22 20.18 19.16
CA PRO A 45 -8.20 21.16 19.62
C PRO A 45 -8.69 22.06 18.48
N ILE A 46 -9.98 22.42 18.58
CA ILE A 46 -10.60 23.44 17.76
C ILE A 46 -10.12 24.81 18.30
N PHE A 47 -9.56 25.65 17.45
CA PHE A 47 -9.05 26.96 17.85
C PHE A 47 -9.75 28.12 17.17
N TYR A 48 -10.50 27.86 16.10
CA TYR A 48 -11.19 28.87 15.34
C TYR A 48 -12.44 28.29 14.67
N VAL A 49 -13.43 29.15 14.47
CA VAL A 49 -14.68 28.83 13.77
C VAL A 49 -14.84 29.77 12.59
N VAL A 50 -15.12 29.25 11.42
CA VAL A 50 -15.39 30.01 10.21
C VAL A 50 -16.89 30.08 9.99
N GLU A 51 -17.41 31.27 9.93
CA GLU A 51 -18.83 31.56 9.81
C GLU A 51 -19.36 31.28 8.39
N ARG A 52 -20.68 31.14 8.27
CA ARG A 52 -21.39 31.00 6.99
C ARG A 52 -21.01 32.12 6.04
N HIS A 53 -20.93 31.80 4.75
CA HIS A 53 -20.58 32.69 3.63
C HIS A 53 -19.11 33.17 3.62
N ALA A 54 -18.30 32.82 4.60
CA ALA A 54 -16.88 33.08 4.53
C ALA A 54 -16.21 32.17 3.48
N TRP A 55 -15.18 32.71 2.84
CA TRP A 55 -14.39 31.96 1.87
C TRP A 55 -13.18 31.30 2.53
N ILE A 56 -12.90 30.09 2.13
CA ILE A 56 -11.70 29.35 2.52
C ILE A 56 -11.00 28.82 1.28
N GLU A 57 -9.70 28.79 1.35
CA GLU A 57 -8.78 28.29 0.31
C GLU A 57 -8.21 26.95 0.77
N LEU A 58 -8.39 25.92 -0.04
CA LEU A 58 -7.87 24.58 0.23
C LEU A 58 -6.40 24.51 -0.21
N GLN A 59 -5.49 24.23 0.73
CA GLN A 59 -4.05 24.22 0.48
C GLN A 59 -3.46 22.81 0.36
N GLN A 60 -3.81 21.92 1.29
CA GLN A 60 -3.21 20.60 1.38
C GLN A 60 -4.20 19.61 1.92
N ARG A 61 -4.15 18.37 1.43
CA ARG A 61 -4.91 17.25 1.98
C ARG A 61 -3.99 16.32 2.76
N GLN A 62 -4.44 15.87 3.93
CA GLN A 62 -3.82 14.79 4.69
C GLN A 62 -4.90 13.84 5.20
N THR A 63 -5.01 12.66 4.59
CA THR A 63 -6.10 11.70 4.83
C THR A 63 -7.49 12.34 4.64
N ASP A 64 -8.30 12.41 5.70
CA ASP A 64 -9.64 13.03 5.72
C ASP A 64 -9.63 14.47 6.22
N TRP A 65 -8.47 15.10 6.28
CA TRP A 65 -8.30 16.47 6.75
C TRP A 65 -7.70 17.35 5.67
N PHE A 66 -8.21 18.57 5.60
CA PHE A 66 -7.75 19.59 4.67
C PHE A 66 -7.20 20.76 5.41
N LYS A 67 -5.98 21.14 5.08
CA LYS A 67 -5.38 22.41 5.51
C LYS A 67 -6.02 23.51 4.69
N VAL A 68 -6.63 24.46 5.39
CA VAL A 68 -7.34 25.56 4.75
C VAL A 68 -6.82 26.90 5.28
N ARG A 69 -6.90 27.90 4.42
CA ARG A 69 -6.65 29.30 4.79
C ARG A 69 -7.95 30.07 4.65
N THR A 70 -8.32 30.84 5.68
CA THR A 70 -9.45 31.75 5.63
C THR A 70 -9.06 33.06 4.96
N ASP A 71 -10.04 33.84 4.49
CA ASP A 71 -9.87 35.22 3.98
C ASP A 71 -9.21 36.17 5.00
N ARG A 72 -9.34 35.86 6.30
CA ARG A 72 -8.66 36.56 7.40
C ARG A 72 -7.24 36.07 7.68
N GLY A 73 -6.69 35.22 6.81
CA GLY A 73 -5.32 34.70 6.93
C GLY A 73 -5.12 33.64 8.02
N ARG A 74 -6.19 33.13 8.65
CA ARG A 74 -6.08 32.01 9.61
C ARG A 74 -5.89 30.70 8.86
N VAL A 75 -4.94 29.89 9.32
CA VAL A 75 -4.62 28.59 8.74
C VAL A 75 -4.96 27.50 9.77
N GLY A 76 -5.69 26.50 9.37
CA GLY A 76 -6.08 25.39 10.24
C GLY A 76 -6.50 24.18 9.43
N TRP A 77 -7.00 23.15 10.10
CA TRP A 77 -7.40 21.90 9.50
C TRP A 77 -8.91 21.67 9.66
N VAL A 78 -9.57 21.30 8.57
CA VAL A 78 -11.00 21.02 8.50
C VAL A 78 -11.20 19.56 8.08
N ASN A 79 -12.16 18.87 8.66
CA ASN A 79 -12.52 17.53 8.24
C ASN A 79 -13.22 17.52 6.88
N ALA A 80 -12.97 16.48 6.07
CA ALA A 80 -13.59 16.29 4.76
C ALA A 80 -15.13 16.36 4.79
N ASP A 81 -15.74 15.81 5.83
CA ASP A 81 -17.22 15.81 5.98
C ASP A 81 -17.80 17.22 6.11
N GLN A 82 -17.05 18.17 6.70
CA GLN A 82 -17.46 19.56 6.77
C GLN A 82 -17.28 20.29 5.43
N LEU A 83 -16.28 19.90 4.63
CA LEU A 83 -16.06 20.46 3.30
C LEU A 83 -17.12 20.02 2.28
N THR A 84 -17.70 18.83 2.40
CA THR A 84 -18.82 18.42 1.52
C THR A 84 -20.03 19.35 1.65
N ARG A 85 -20.13 20.11 2.73
CA ARG A 85 -21.18 21.08 3.03
C ARG A 85 -20.75 22.52 2.73
N THR A 86 -19.78 22.70 1.85
CA THR A 86 -19.36 24.00 1.30
C THR A 86 -19.78 24.11 -0.16
N LEU A 87 -19.77 25.30 -0.72
CA LEU A 87 -20.10 25.58 -2.11
C LEU A 87 -18.88 26.02 -2.88
N GLN A 88 -18.77 25.57 -4.12
CA GLN A 88 -17.80 26.08 -5.08
C GLN A 88 -18.21 27.50 -5.54
N PRO A 89 -17.30 28.26 -6.19
CA PRO A 89 -17.61 29.59 -6.70
C PRO A 89 -18.78 29.62 -7.70
N ASN A 90 -19.08 28.51 -8.38
CA ASN A 90 -20.21 28.34 -9.29
C ASN A 90 -21.54 28.06 -8.57
N GLY A 91 -21.53 27.92 -7.24
CA GLY A 91 -22.69 27.60 -6.42
C GLY A 91 -22.99 26.10 -6.25
N ASP A 92 -22.19 25.22 -6.89
CA ASP A 92 -22.36 23.77 -6.73
C ASP A 92 -21.79 23.28 -5.41
N PRO A 93 -22.31 22.22 -4.81
CA PRO A 93 -21.72 21.59 -3.63
C PRO A 93 -20.28 21.19 -3.88
N THR A 94 -19.41 21.42 -2.90
CA THR A 94 -18.01 21.01 -3.00
C THR A 94 -17.91 19.49 -2.95
N GLN A 95 -17.44 18.90 -4.07
CA GLN A 95 -17.14 17.49 -4.12
C GLN A 95 -15.71 17.28 -3.58
N VAL A 96 -15.61 16.65 -2.42
CA VAL A 96 -14.32 16.25 -1.84
C VAL A 96 -14.09 14.81 -2.26
N PRO A 97 -13.12 14.54 -3.17
CA PRO A 97 -12.80 13.17 -3.54
C PRO A 97 -12.32 12.42 -2.32
N GLN A 98 -13.10 11.49 -1.81
CA GLN A 98 -12.66 10.55 -0.78
C GLN A 98 -12.14 9.31 -1.48
N PRO A 99 -10.94 8.78 -1.10
CA PRO A 99 -10.50 7.50 -1.61
C PRO A 99 -11.54 6.43 -1.33
N SER A 100 -12.01 5.81 -2.38
CA SER A 100 -13.06 4.80 -2.33
C SER A 100 -12.57 3.48 -2.94
N GLN A 101 -13.37 2.45 -2.86
CA GLN A 101 -13.09 1.20 -3.56
C GLN A 101 -13.01 1.41 -5.08
N ALA A 102 -13.69 2.40 -5.64
CA ALA A 102 -13.57 2.74 -7.06
C ALA A 102 -12.16 3.21 -7.43
N ASP A 103 -11.44 3.90 -6.52
CA ASP A 103 -10.05 4.32 -6.76
C ASP A 103 -9.09 3.12 -6.79
N TYR A 104 -9.48 1.99 -6.20
CA TYR A 104 -8.71 0.76 -6.29
C TYR A 104 -8.59 0.26 -7.73
N ARG A 105 -9.59 0.45 -8.57
CA ARG A 105 -9.54 0.07 -10.00
C ARG A 105 -8.58 0.95 -10.80
N SER A 106 -8.50 2.22 -10.48
CA SER A 106 -7.61 3.18 -11.13
C SER A 106 -6.20 3.23 -10.55
N ARG A 107 -5.91 2.38 -9.55
CA ARG A 107 -4.59 2.29 -8.93
C ARG A 107 -3.52 1.98 -9.95
N ARG A 108 -2.34 2.51 -9.74
CA ARG A 108 -1.15 2.12 -10.51
C ARG A 108 -0.19 1.27 -9.69
N TRP A 109 -0.04 1.59 -8.41
CA TRP A 109 0.90 0.93 -7.52
C TRP A 109 0.19 0.31 -6.33
N GLU A 110 0.69 -0.83 -5.91
CA GLU A 110 0.28 -1.53 -4.69
C GLU A 110 1.53 -2.01 -3.94
N LEU A 111 1.66 -1.66 -2.68
CA LEU A 111 2.72 -2.13 -1.81
C LEU A 111 2.10 -3.00 -0.73
N ALA A 112 2.65 -4.19 -0.48
CA ALA A 112 2.18 -5.08 0.55
C ALA A 112 3.31 -5.53 1.47
N ALA A 113 2.99 -5.64 2.76
CA ALA A 113 3.82 -6.26 3.77
C ALA A 113 3.02 -7.38 4.44
N MET A 114 3.55 -8.59 4.38
CA MET A 114 2.87 -9.79 4.84
C MET A 114 3.81 -10.64 5.69
N ALA A 115 3.22 -11.42 6.59
CA ALA A 115 3.92 -12.45 7.35
C ALA A 115 3.14 -13.75 7.28
N GLY A 116 3.82 -14.87 7.46
CA GLY A 116 3.20 -16.18 7.36
C GLY A 116 4.15 -17.32 7.64
N ASP A 117 3.89 -18.43 7.01
CA ASP A 117 4.65 -19.66 7.13
C ASP A 117 5.04 -20.18 5.76
N PHE A 118 6.29 -20.55 5.60
CA PHE A 118 6.85 -21.19 4.44
C PHE A 118 7.36 -22.58 4.84
N ASP A 119 6.57 -23.61 4.57
CA ASP A 119 6.86 -25.02 4.86
C ASP A 119 7.30 -25.26 6.33
N GLY A 120 6.58 -24.67 7.29
CA GLY A 120 6.87 -24.76 8.73
C GLY A 120 7.86 -23.73 9.27
N ILE A 121 8.29 -22.75 8.46
CA ILE A 121 9.24 -21.71 8.86
C ILE A 121 8.56 -20.35 8.70
N ASN A 122 8.66 -19.48 9.72
CA ASN A 122 8.13 -18.12 9.63
C ASN A 122 8.74 -17.36 8.48
N VAL A 123 7.92 -16.63 7.73
CA VAL A 123 8.33 -15.81 6.60
C VAL A 123 7.81 -14.39 6.73
N ILE A 124 8.65 -13.43 6.32
CA ILE A 124 8.29 -12.03 6.10
C ILE A 124 8.38 -11.78 4.60
N ASN A 125 7.37 -11.09 4.07
CA ASN A 125 7.28 -10.78 2.64
C ASN A 125 6.98 -9.31 2.42
N LEU A 126 7.69 -8.71 1.45
CA LEU A 126 7.41 -7.38 0.92
C LEU A 126 7.16 -7.51 -0.58
N THR A 127 6.07 -6.93 -1.04
CA THR A 127 5.66 -6.98 -2.45
C THR A 127 5.39 -5.57 -2.97
N ALA A 128 5.86 -5.30 -4.18
CA ALA A 128 5.54 -4.11 -4.95
C ALA A 128 4.87 -4.53 -6.26
N GLY A 129 3.67 -4.05 -6.48
CA GLY A 129 2.85 -4.35 -7.64
C GLY A 129 2.57 -3.13 -8.50
N TYR A 130 2.50 -3.34 -9.80
CA TYR A 130 2.07 -2.35 -10.79
C TYR A 130 0.88 -2.90 -11.57
N ALA A 131 -0.21 -2.16 -11.58
CA ALA A 131 -1.42 -2.52 -12.33
C ALA A 131 -1.20 -2.28 -13.83
N LEU A 132 -1.25 -3.34 -14.61
CA LEU A 132 -1.20 -3.30 -16.08
C LEU A 132 -2.58 -2.99 -16.66
N THR A 133 -3.60 -3.57 -16.04
CA THR A 133 -5.02 -3.33 -16.30
C THR A 133 -5.78 -3.36 -14.98
N GLU A 134 -7.08 -3.11 -14.98
CA GLU A 134 -7.92 -3.23 -13.78
C GLU A 134 -7.86 -4.63 -13.14
N ASN A 135 -7.70 -5.68 -13.96
CA ASN A 135 -7.73 -7.08 -13.56
C ASN A 135 -6.36 -7.77 -13.52
N LEU A 136 -5.33 -7.15 -14.10
CA LEU A 136 -4.00 -7.76 -14.23
C LEU A 136 -2.94 -6.84 -13.66
N SER A 137 -2.09 -7.37 -12.78
CA SER A 137 -0.95 -6.66 -12.19
C SER A 137 0.32 -7.49 -12.32
N ALA A 138 1.45 -6.82 -12.45
CA ALA A 138 2.77 -7.42 -12.29
C ALA A 138 3.31 -7.07 -10.91
N GLU A 139 3.87 -8.04 -10.21
CA GLU A 139 4.41 -7.86 -8.86
C GLU A 139 5.86 -8.34 -8.78
N VAL A 140 6.64 -7.66 -7.97
CA VAL A 140 7.97 -8.11 -7.52
C VAL A 140 7.89 -8.31 -6.02
N ALA A 141 8.36 -9.46 -5.56
CA ALA A 141 8.32 -9.84 -4.16
C ALA A 141 9.71 -10.18 -3.64
N TRP A 142 9.97 -9.77 -2.41
CA TRP A 142 11.10 -10.19 -1.62
C TRP A 142 10.57 -10.86 -0.34
N SER A 143 11.06 -12.06 -0.05
CA SER A 143 10.71 -12.79 1.16
C SER A 143 11.96 -13.24 1.90
N GLU A 144 11.89 -13.28 3.21
CA GLU A 144 12.92 -13.82 4.08
C GLU A 144 12.31 -14.80 5.07
N THR A 145 12.85 -16.02 5.10
CA THR A 145 12.44 -17.03 6.08
C THR A 145 13.32 -16.92 7.32
N LEU A 146 12.69 -16.96 8.49
CA LEU A 146 13.34 -16.80 9.79
C LEU A 146 13.43 -18.15 10.50
N GLY A 147 14.27 -19.04 9.99
CA GLY A 147 14.51 -20.38 10.57
C GLY A 147 15.65 -20.37 11.59
N ALA A 148 15.55 -21.21 12.62
CA ALA A 148 16.59 -21.33 13.66
C ALA A 148 17.92 -21.95 13.13
N TYR A 149 17.85 -22.76 12.06
CA TYR A 149 18.99 -23.51 11.50
C TYR A 149 19.34 -23.13 10.07
N ALA A 150 18.48 -22.42 9.39
CA ALA A 150 18.72 -21.90 8.04
C ALA A 150 17.86 -20.67 7.80
N SER A 151 18.38 -19.70 7.08
CA SER A 151 17.60 -18.60 6.53
C SER A 151 17.58 -18.71 5.02
N SER A 152 16.46 -18.35 4.41
CA SER A 152 16.34 -18.31 2.96
C SER A 152 15.81 -16.95 2.52
N GLN A 153 16.36 -16.43 1.44
CA GLN A 153 15.87 -15.24 0.77
C GLN A 153 15.31 -15.62 -0.58
N LEU A 154 14.06 -15.20 -0.83
CA LEU A 154 13.39 -15.40 -2.10
C LEU A 154 13.20 -14.04 -2.78
N ILE A 155 13.53 -13.97 -4.05
CA ILE A 155 13.25 -12.80 -4.91
C ILE A 155 12.58 -13.33 -6.15
N GLY A 156 11.43 -12.77 -6.49
CA GLY A 156 10.68 -13.20 -7.66
C GLY A 156 9.74 -12.17 -8.21
N GLY A 157 9.28 -12.45 -9.43
CA GLY A 157 8.23 -11.70 -10.10
C GLY A 157 7.02 -12.56 -10.35
N SER A 158 5.83 -12.00 -10.27
CA SER A 158 4.58 -12.70 -10.53
C SER A 158 3.59 -11.85 -11.30
N LEU A 159 2.73 -12.51 -12.07
CA LEU A 159 1.52 -11.95 -12.63
C LEU A 159 0.36 -12.28 -11.70
N VAL A 160 -0.45 -11.30 -11.39
CA VAL A 160 -1.61 -11.41 -10.53
C VAL A 160 -2.85 -11.09 -11.34
N HIS A 161 -3.76 -12.06 -11.42
CA HIS A 161 -5.06 -11.88 -12.07
C HIS A 161 -6.15 -11.80 -11.00
N GLN A 162 -6.88 -10.70 -10.97
CA GLN A 162 -7.97 -10.39 -10.06
C GLN A 162 -9.26 -10.24 -10.86
N PRO A 163 -10.09 -11.29 -10.98
CA PRO A 163 -11.27 -11.27 -11.87
C PRO A 163 -12.35 -10.29 -11.43
N PHE A 164 -12.47 -10.03 -10.14
CA PHE A 164 -13.54 -9.20 -9.57
C PHE A 164 -12.98 -8.08 -8.67
N PRO A 165 -12.29 -7.05 -9.24
CA PRO A 165 -11.68 -5.97 -8.46
C PRO A 165 -12.71 -5.09 -7.74
N ASP A 166 -13.97 -5.11 -8.17
CA ASP A 166 -15.08 -4.35 -7.58
C ASP A 166 -15.64 -4.97 -6.30
N TRP A 167 -15.27 -6.20 -5.99
CA TRP A 167 -15.79 -6.86 -4.81
C TRP A 167 -15.03 -6.38 -3.56
N THR A 168 -15.77 -6.20 -2.46
CA THR A 168 -15.15 -5.89 -1.15
C THR A 168 -14.21 -7.00 -0.70
N VAL A 169 -14.56 -8.26 -0.99
CA VAL A 169 -13.69 -9.44 -0.85
C VAL A 169 -13.41 -9.94 -2.25
N SER A 170 -12.24 -9.68 -2.78
CA SER A 170 -11.87 -9.96 -4.15
C SER A 170 -10.85 -11.10 -4.23
N PRO A 171 -11.19 -12.23 -4.85
CA PRO A 171 -10.24 -13.31 -5.08
C PRO A 171 -9.22 -12.92 -6.15
N PHE A 172 -8.01 -13.50 -6.06
CA PHE A 172 -6.98 -13.37 -7.07
C PHE A 172 -6.18 -14.66 -7.24
N PHE A 173 -5.54 -14.77 -8.40
CA PHE A 173 -4.64 -15.86 -8.77
C PHE A 173 -3.26 -15.29 -9.09
N THR A 174 -2.21 -16.03 -8.73
CA THR A 174 -0.83 -15.64 -9.03
C THR A 174 -0.11 -16.74 -9.80
N LEU A 175 0.74 -16.31 -10.71
CA LEU A 175 1.71 -17.16 -11.40
C LEU A 175 3.05 -16.43 -11.38
N GLY A 176 4.07 -17.05 -10.79
CA GLY A 176 5.36 -16.40 -10.56
C GLY A 176 6.55 -17.29 -10.86
N ALA A 177 7.70 -16.65 -10.88
CA ALA A 177 9.01 -17.29 -10.95
C ALA A 177 10.06 -16.43 -10.25
N GLY A 178 11.11 -17.06 -9.75
CA GLY A 178 12.16 -16.34 -9.06
C GLY A 178 13.36 -17.20 -8.69
N THR A 179 14.13 -16.68 -7.75
CA THR A 179 15.31 -17.37 -7.19
C THR A 179 15.18 -17.43 -5.68
N VAL A 180 15.63 -18.53 -5.11
CA VAL A 180 15.77 -18.73 -3.68
C VAL A 180 17.24 -18.95 -3.37
N ARG A 181 17.76 -18.18 -2.42
CA ARG A 181 19.10 -18.37 -1.85
C ARG A 181 18.97 -18.91 -0.43
N MET A 182 19.53 -20.08 -0.20
CA MET A 182 19.52 -20.75 1.10
C MET A 182 20.89 -20.63 1.74
N SER A 183 20.93 -20.10 2.96
CA SER A 183 22.15 -19.97 3.76
C SER A 183 22.02 -20.84 5.01
N PRO A 184 22.64 -22.06 5.02
CA PRO A 184 22.64 -22.92 6.19
C PRO A 184 23.45 -22.32 7.34
N ALA A 185 22.94 -22.33 8.55
CA ALA A 185 23.63 -21.88 9.77
C ALA A 185 24.52 -23.01 10.39
N ALA A 186 25.04 -23.94 9.58
CA ALA A 186 25.81 -25.07 10.09
C ALA A 186 27.26 -24.67 10.42
N THR A 187 27.71 -24.92 11.65
CA THR A 187 29.02 -24.56 12.18
C THR A 187 30.14 -25.60 11.92
N LEU A 188 29.82 -26.78 11.38
CA LEU A 188 30.73 -27.92 11.29
C LEU A 188 31.22 -28.29 9.87
N VAL A 189 30.63 -27.71 8.84
CA VAL A 189 31.04 -27.90 7.43
C VAL A 189 30.97 -26.55 6.75
N GLN A 190 31.88 -26.25 5.82
CA GLN A 190 31.85 -24.99 5.06
C GLN A 190 30.44 -24.87 4.39
N PRO A 191 29.66 -23.89 4.81
CA PRO A 191 28.32 -23.68 4.23
C PRO A 191 28.50 -23.25 2.78
N HIS A 192 27.98 -24.01 1.84
CA HIS A 192 27.84 -23.57 0.45
C HIS A 192 26.46 -22.90 0.31
N ASP A 193 26.47 -21.64 0.02
CA ASP A 193 25.25 -20.91 -0.38
C ASP A 193 24.69 -21.60 -1.62
N ARG A 194 23.44 -22.02 -1.52
CA ARG A 194 22.73 -22.67 -2.62
C ARG A 194 21.74 -21.69 -3.20
N GLU A 195 21.85 -21.45 -4.49
CA GLU A 195 20.90 -20.66 -5.24
C GLU A 195 20.13 -21.54 -6.23
N GLU A 196 18.80 -21.52 -6.14
CA GLU A 196 17.93 -22.29 -7.00
C GLU A 196 16.84 -21.42 -7.61
N LYS A 197 16.36 -21.84 -8.77
CA LYS A 197 15.21 -21.19 -9.42
C LYS A 197 13.93 -21.86 -8.95
N TYR A 198 12.86 -21.09 -8.89
CA TYR A 198 11.54 -21.63 -8.61
C TYR A 198 10.50 -21.05 -9.56
N VAL A 199 9.40 -21.79 -9.69
CA VAL A 199 8.12 -21.30 -10.21
C VAL A 199 7.09 -21.46 -9.11
N ASP A 200 6.10 -20.55 -9.07
CA ASP A 200 5.02 -20.60 -8.10
C ASP A 200 3.66 -20.34 -8.73
N VAL A 201 2.67 -20.99 -8.17
CA VAL A 201 1.26 -20.70 -8.42
C VAL A 201 0.58 -20.43 -7.08
N GLY A 202 -0.36 -19.49 -7.06
CA GLY A 202 -1.04 -19.14 -5.84
C GLY A 202 -2.47 -18.67 -6.06
N ILE A 203 -3.19 -18.68 -4.95
CA ILE A 203 -4.52 -18.11 -4.83
C ILE A 203 -4.57 -17.23 -3.60
N GLY A 204 -5.42 -16.23 -3.62
CA GLY A 204 -5.57 -15.36 -2.46
C GLY A 204 -6.84 -14.53 -2.51
N VAL A 205 -7.01 -13.76 -1.47
CA VAL A 205 -8.11 -12.79 -1.35
C VAL A 205 -7.57 -11.45 -0.89
N LYS A 206 -8.13 -10.38 -1.44
CA LYS A 206 -7.94 -9.01 -0.99
C LYS A 206 -9.25 -8.53 -0.40
N TYR A 207 -9.20 -8.00 0.81
CA TYR A 207 -10.33 -7.40 1.49
C TYR A 207 -10.13 -5.90 1.61
N TYR A 208 -11.01 -5.11 1.00
CA TYR A 208 -10.98 -3.66 1.09
C TYR A 208 -11.42 -3.20 2.48
N LEU A 209 -10.49 -2.61 3.24
CA LEU A 209 -10.75 -2.16 4.61
C LEU A 209 -11.32 -0.73 4.64
N ALA A 210 -10.53 0.23 4.18
CA ALA A 210 -10.89 1.63 4.15
C ALA A 210 -9.87 2.45 3.36
N GLN A 211 -10.30 3.54 2.74
CA GLN A 211 -9.45 4.48 2.02
C GLN A 211 -8.54 3.80 1.00
N ARG A 212 -7.26 3.59 1.33
CA ARG A 212 -6.24 2.98 0.46
C ARG A 212 -5.65 1.71 1.03
N PHE A 213 -6.27 1.14 2.07
CA PHE A 213 -5.78 -0.06 2.74
C PHE A 213 -6.59 -1.30 2.41
N LEU A 214 -5.87 -2.37 2.16
CA LEU A 214 -6.39 -3.71 1.92
C LEU A 214 -5.79 -4.67 2.95
N LEU A 215 -6.57 -5.66 3.35
CA LEU A 215 -6.06 -6.88 3.95
C LEU A 215 -5.83 -7.88 2.82
N ARG A 216 -4.67 -8.53 2.77
CA ARG A 216 -4.31 -9.53 1.75
C ARG A 216 -3.95 -10.84 2.42
N ALA A 217 -4.61 -11.91 2.00
CA ALA A 217 -4.27 -13.28 2.36
C ALA A 217 -3.92 -14.05 1.10
N GLU A 218 -2.86 -14.85 1.14
CA GLU A 218 -2.34 -15.57 -0.02
C GLU A 218 -1.82 -16.94 0.38
N TYR A 219 -2.08 -17.92 -0.48
CA TYR A 219 -1.52 -19.27 -0.41
C TYR A 219 -0.80 -19.58 -1.72
N LYS A 220 0.45 -19.99 -1.63
CA LYS A 220 1.30 -20.34 -2.78
C LYS A 220 1.84 -21.76 -2.66
N SER A 221 1.95 -22.41 -3.80
CA SER A 221 2.71 -23.65 -3.97
C SER A 221 3.88 -23.36 -4.90
N TYR A 222 5.06 -23.77 -4.47
CA TYR A 222 6.31 -23.57 -5.19
C TYR A 222 6.80 -24.88 -5.77
N VAL A 223 7.52 -24.82 -6.88
CA VAL A 223 8.30 -25.91 -7.43
C VAL A 223 9.73 -25.43 -7.57
N LEU A 224 10.62 -25.94 -6.75
CA LEU A 224 12.05 -25.65 -6.82
C LEU A 224 12.69 -26.48 -7.91
N LEU A 225 13.30 -25.81 -8.88
CA LEU A 225 13.97 -26.45 -10.00
C LEU A 225 15.40 -26.85 -9.57
N THR A 226 15.50 -28.02 -8.94
CA THR A 226 16.78 -28.53 -8.42
C THR A 226 17.46 -29.44 -9.44
N ASN A 227 18.79 -29.51 -9.41
CA ASN A 227 19.55 -30.49 -10.20
C ASN A 227 19.48 -31.90 -9.63
N ARG A 228 18.59 -32.19 -8.67
CA ARG A 228 18.39 -33.51 -8.05
C ARG A 228 17.23 -34.24 -8.72
N ASN A 229 17.17 -35.55 -8.51
CA ASN A 229 16.15 -36.43 -9.11
C ASN A 229 14.70 -36.16 -8.64
N LYS A 230 14.47 -35.28 -7.68
CA LYS A 230 13.16 -34.87 -7.21
C LYS A 230 13.16 -33.35 -6.98
N ASN A 231 12.13 -32.67 -7.50
CA ASN A 231 11.84 -31.29 -7.18
C ASN A 231 11.26 -31.22 -5.76
N GLU A 232 11.56 -30.15 -5.07
CA GLU A 232 10.95 -29.81 -3.79
C GLU A 232 9.72 -28.92 -4.04
N GLU A 233 8.63 -29.20 -3.33
CA GLU A 233 7.33 -28.50 -3.49
C GLU A 233 6.90 -27.84 -2.18
N PRO A 234 7.62 -26.81 -1.68
CA PRO A 234 7.21 -26.11 -0.47
C PRO A 234 5.91 -25.32 -0.69
N LYS A 235 5.18 -25.12 0.40
CA LYS A 235 3.94 -24.38 0.45
C LYS A 235 4.09 -23.18 1.36
N GLU A 236 3.44 -22.08 0.98
CA GLU A 236 3.48 -20.83 1.76
C GLU A 236 2.05 -20.34 1.97
N TRP A 237 1.74 -19.92 3.18
CA TRP A 237 0.59 -19.07 3.41
C TRP A 237 1.04 -17.79 4.09
N LYS A 238 0.42 -16.67 3.76
CA LYS A 238 0.76 -15.37 4.31
C LYS A 238 -0.45 -14.47 4.39
N LEU A 239 -0.43 -13.59 5.38
CA LEU A 239 -1.44 -12.58 5.66
C LEU A 239 -0.75 -11.25 5.95
N GLY A 240 -1.34 -10.16 5.53
CA GLY A 240 -0.81 -8.83 5.81
C GLY A 240 -1.64 -7.73 5.22
N PHE A 241 -1.05 -6.55 5.17
CA PHE A 241 -1.69 -5.35 4.68
C PHE A 241 -1.07 -4.92 3.36
N ALA A 242 -1.91 -4.38 2.49
CA ALA A 242 -1.49 -3.72 1.27
C ALA A 242 -2.01 -2.28 1.25
N PHE A 243 -1.23 -1.41 0.63
CA PHE A 243 -1.56 -0.02 0.39
C PHE A 243 -1.45 0.26 -1.11
N PHE A 244 -2.45 0.94 -1.69
CA PHE A 244 -2.48 1.28 -3.12
C PHE A 244 -2.51 2.81 -3.36
N PHE A 245 -1.97 3.22 -4.51
CA PHE A 245 -1.93 4.63 -4.93
C PHE A 245 -1.75 4.79 -6.45
#